data_75da16143eeadce5e99bffdd0d4a3899
#
_entry.id   75da16143eeadce5e99bffdd0d4a3899
#
_cell.length_a   1.000
_cell.length_b   1.000
_cell.length_c   1.000
_cell.angle_alpha   90.00
_cell.angle_beta   90.00
_cell.angle_gamma   90.00
#
_symmetry.space_group_name_H-M   'P 1'
#
loop_
_entity.id
_entity.type
_entity.pdbx_description
1 polymer ?
#
loop_
_entity_poly.entity_id
_entity_poly.type
_entity_poly.pdbx_seq_one_letter_code
_entity_poly.pdbx_strand_id
1 'polypeptide(L)'
;MPRAGTAGRTLRPAAVLLAVLALAGPAAAQDAAAPRPANGSSTPVAVALSGGIKDPRTLALADLQALPAVTVEVTVAAAQGPRRIIYTGALLWPLLQAAAPVDAPGHATQHQHVLMARGSDGYAVAVAFGEMDPHLEGKQVLIAYAMDGLPLPAPRLVVPGDSHGARAVHDLAAIEVR
;
A
#
# COMPACT_ATOMS: atom_id res chain seq x y z
N MET A 1 52.51 23.42 56.92
CA MET A 1 53.00 24.80 57.15
C MET A 1 53.22 25.52 55.87
N PRO A 2 52.97 26.78 55.71
CA PRO A 2 51.81 27.55 56.12
C PRO A 2 51.22 28.44 54.98
N ARG A 3 50.11 29.00 55.30
CA ARG A 3 49.66 30.39 55.17
C ARG A 3 49.21 30.89 53.82
N ALA A 4 47.99 31.28 53.80
CA ALA A 4 47.35 32.60 54.11
C ALA A 4 47.35 33.46 52.86
N GLY A 5 46.36 34.16 52.53
CA GLY A 5 45.35 34.97 53.12
C GLY A 5 44.59 35.69 52.03
N THR A 6 43.41 35.93 52.25
CA THR A 6 42.81 37.19 52.60
C THR A 6 42.39 38.14 51.50
N ALA A 7 41.19 38.60 51.69
CA ALA A 7 40.50 39.82 51.27
C ALA A 7 39.81 39.78 49.91
N GLY A 8 38.54 39.80 49.73
CA GLY A 8 37.61 40.74 50.44
C GLY A 8 37.49 42.02 49.64
N ARG A 9 36.57 42.09 48.73
CA ARG A 9 36.00 43.38 48.29
C ARG A 9 34.57 43.21 47.81
N THR A 10 33.70 43.58 48.69
CA THR A 10 32.30 43.93 48.43
C THR A 10 32.22 45.13 47.50
N LEU A 11 31.52 45.08 46.45
CA LEU A 11 30.93 46.23 45.79
C LEU A 11 29.46 45.93 45.46
N ARG A 12 28.62 46.74 46.07
CA ARG A 12 27.18 46.83 45.91
C ARG A 12 26.84 47.75 44.71
N PRO A 13 25.57 47.93 44.39
CA PRO A 13 24.99 47.60 43.10
C PRO A 13 24.69 48.82 42.24
N ALA A 14 24.71 48.71 40.97
CA ALA A 14 24.09 49.69 40.10
C ALA A 14 22.85 49.07 39.48
N ALA A 15 21.70 49.55 39.90
CA ALA A 15 20.43 49.28 39.28
C ALA A 15 20.40 49.93 37.89
N VAL A 16 20.44 49.12 36.85
CA VAL A 16 20.15 49.63 35.52
C VAL A 16 18.71 49.19 35.19
N LEU A 17 17.85 50.18 35.21
CA LEU A 17 16.47 50.08 34.74
C LEU A 17 16.50 49.92 33.21
N LEU A 18 16.35 48.73 32.69
CA LEU A 18 16.20 48.53 31.25
C LEU A 18 14.70 48.50 30.93
N ALA A 19 14.24 49.53 30.25
CA ALA A 19 12.89 49.61 29.71
C ALA A 19 12.72 48.52 28.62
N VAL A 20 11.87 47.54 28.90
CA VAL A 20 11.46 46.58 27.92
C VAL A 20 10.42 47.23 27.01
N LEU A 21 10.86 47.62 25.83
CA LEU A 21 9.98 48.04 24.74
C LEU A 21 9.33 46.80 24.17
N ALA A 22 8.07 46.58 24.47
CA ALA A 22 7.26 45.51 23.88
C ALA A 22 7.03 45.83 22.40
N LEU A 23 7.80 45.19 21.50
CA LEU A 23 7.44 45.10 20.11
C LEU A 23 6.30 44.05 19.97
N ALA A 24 5.09 44.55 19.84
CA ALA A 24 3.99 43.72 19.36
C ALA A 24 4.26 43.38 17.89
N GLY A 25 4.77 42.15 17.64
CA GLY A 25 4.82 41.58 16.32
C GLY A 25 3.40 41.22 15.85
N PRO A 26 3.11 41.32 14.55
CA PRO A 26 1.80 40.92 14.04
C PRO A 26 1.61 39.43 14.25
N ALA A 27 0.48 39.08 14.86
CA ALA A 27 0.00 37.68 14.94
C ALA A 27 -0.12 37.17 13.53
N ALA A 28 0.73 36.21 13.15
CA ALA A 28 0.56 35.42 11.98
C ALA A 28 -0.79 34.68 12.11
N ALA A 29 -1.76 35.10 11.32
CA ALA A 29 -2.99 34.36 11.15
C ALA A 29 -2.61 32.94 10.73
N GLN A 30 -2.83 31.98 11.62
CA GLN A 30 -2.84 30.58 11.24
C GLN A 30 -3.98 30.42 10.25
N ASP A 31 -3.58 30.22 9.02
CA ASP A 31 -4.45 29.85 7.94
C ASP A 31 -5.07 28.50 8.35
N ALA A 32 -6.29 28.59 8.91
CA ALA A 32 -7.10 27.42 9.18
C ALA A 32 -7.35 26.77 7.84
N ALA A 33 -6.61 25.70 7.57
CA ALA A 33 -6.83 24.88 6.40
C ALA A 33 -8.34 24.57 6.32
N ALA A 34 -9.01 25.17 5.36
CA ALA A 34 -10.39 24.90 5.06
C ALA A 34 -10.56 23.37 4.95
N PRO A 35 -11.62 22.78 5.55
CA PRO A 35 -11.88 21.37 5.37
C PRO A 35 -11.99 21.11 3.87
N ARG A 36 -11.08 20.28 3.35
CA ARG A 36 -11.20 19.78 1.98
C ARG A 36 -12.58 19.17 1.85
N PRO A 37 -13.38 19.57 0.86
CA PRO A 37 -14.64 18.89 0.64
C PRO A 37 -14.31 17.42 0.44
N ALA A 38 -14.87 16.58 1.29
CA ALA A 38 -14.91 15.15 1.09
C ALA A 38 -15.89 14.91 -0.09
N ASN A 39 -15.43 15.22 -1.32
CA ASN A 39 -16.09 14.75 -2.51
C ASN A 39 -15.80 13.25 -2.62
N GLY A 40 -16.38 12.51 -1.69
CA GLY A 40 -16.55 11.08 -1.76
C GLY A 40 -17.60 10.75 -2.81
N SER A 41 -17.28 10.98 -4.08
CA SER A 41 -17.75 10.09 -5.11
C SER A 41 -17.04 8.78 -4.82
N SER A 42 -17.65 7.94 -4.00
CA SER A 42 -17.26 6.55 -3.87
C SER A 42 -17.59 5.89 -5.21
N THR A 43 -16.68 6.06 -6.18
CA THR A 43 -16.65 5.18 -7.33
C THR A 43 -16.63 3.77 -6.75
N PRO A 44 -17.59 2.90 -7.09
CA PRO A 44 -17.61 1.56 -6.54
C PRO A 44 -16.25 0.95 -6.79
N VAL A 45 -15.63 0.47 -5.72
CA VAL A 45 -14.30 -0.12 -5.78
C VAL A 45 -14.41 -1.37 -6.64
N ALA A 46 -13.87 -1.31 -7.85
CA ALA A 46 -13.97 -2.36 -8.84
C ALA A 46 -12.62 -2.54 -9.55
N VAL A 47 -12.34 -3.78 -9.94
CA VAL A 47 -11.11 -4.16 -10.64
C VAL A 47 -11.47 -4.50 -12.09
N ALA A 48 -10.92 -3.75 -13.04
CA ALA A 48 -11.08 -4.05 -14.46
C ALA A 48 -10.15 -5.21 -14.86
N LEU A 49 -10.70 -6.24 -15.47
CA LEU A 49 -9.96 -7.35 -16.07
C LEU A 49 -10.03 -7.24 -17.60
N SER A 50 -8.88 -7.12 -18.26
CA SER A 50 -8.80 -6.79 -19.69
C SER A 50 -7.54 -7.39 -20.35
N GLY A 51 -7.31 -7.04 -21.61
CA GLY A 51 -6.14 -7.45 -22.40
C GLY A 51 -6.40 -8.69 -23.24
N GLY A 52 -5.43 -9.58 -23.34
CA GLY A 52 -5.50 -10.82 -24.14
C GLY A 52 -6.41 -11.88 -23.53
N ILE A 53 -7.68 -11.55 -23.33
CA ILE A 53 -8.74 -12.43 -22.80
C ILE A 53 -10.00 -12.34 -23.66
N LYS A 54 -10.80 -13.40 -23.69
CA LYS A 54 -12.07 -13.41 -24.46
C LYS A 54 -13.19 -12.69 -23.75
N ASP A 55 -13.19 -12.73 -22.40
CA ASP A 55 -14.27 -12.21 -21.56
C ASP A 55 -13.78 -11.07 -20.65
N PRO A 56 -13.51 -9.87 -21.20
CA PRO A 56 -13.15 -8.71 -20.38
C PRO A 56 -14.34 -8.30 -19.51
N ARG A 57 -14.06 -7.98 -18.23
CA ARG A 57 -15.10 -7.63 -17.26
C ARG A 57 -14.58 -6.71 -16.16
N THR A 58 -15.49 -6.11 -15.45
CA THR A 58 -15.20 -5.36 -14.24
C THR A 58 -15.74 -6.13 -13.05
N LEU A 59 -14.90 -6.39 -12.06
CA LEU A 59 -15.23 -7.13 -10.85
C LEU A 59 -15.46 -6.13 -9.72
N ALA A 60 -16.69 -6.01 -9.27
CA ALA A 60 -17.00 -5.27 -8.05
C ALA A 60 -16.50 -6.05 -6.81
N LEU A 61 -16.39 -5.38 -5.67
CA LEU A 61 -16.01 -6.04 -4.42
C LEU A 61 -16.93 -7.23 -4.08
N ALA A 62 -18.22 -7.08 -4.35
CA ALA A 62 -19.21 -8.14 -4.12
C ALA A 62 -18.95 -9.39 -5.00
N ASP A 63 -18.50 -9.19 -6.25
CA ASP A 63 -18.16 -10.29 -7.14
C ASP A 63 -16.94 -11.07 -6.62
N LEU A 64 -15.93 -10.34 -6.09
CA LEU A 64 -14.76 -10.97 -5.47
C LEU A 64 -15.13 -11.75 -4.21
N GLN A 65 -16.05 -11.21 -3.40
CA GLN A 65 -16.51 -11.86 -2.16
C GLN A 65 -17.43 -13.07 -2.42
N ALA A 66 -18.07 -13.14 -3.58
CA ALA A 66 -18.89 -14.28 -3.99
C ALA A 66 -18.04 -15.50 -4.42
N LEU A 67 -16.75 -15.30 -4.69
CA LEU A 67 -15.83 -16.38 -5.03
C LEU A 67 -15.34 -17.11 -3.76
N PRO A 68 -14.83 -18.35 -3.89
CA PRO A 68 -14.22 -19.05 -2.76
C PRO A 68 -13.13 -18.20 -2.10
N ALA A 69 -13.32 -17.88 -0.83
CA ALA A 69 -12.37 -17.11 -0.05
C ALA A 69 -11.15 -17.97 0.28
N VAL A 70 -9.97 -17.42 0.04
CA VAL A 70 -8.69 -18.03 0.40
C VAL A 70 -7.95 -17.10 1.34
N THR A 71 -7.31 -17.67 2.35
CA THR A 71 -6.50 -16.94 3.30
C THR A 71 -5.04 -17.34 3.13
N VAL A 72 -4.16 -16.36 2.98
CA VAL A 72 -2.71 -16.57 2.88
C VAL A 72 -1.98 -15.74 3.94
N GLU A 73 -0.94 -16.33 4.49
CA GLU A 73 -0.01 -15.62 5.35
C GLU A 73 1.19 -15.16 4.53
N VAL A 74 1.53 -13.88 4.64
CA VAL A 74 2.70 -13.29 3.98
C VAL A 74 3.62 -12.73 5.05
N THR A 75 4.90 -13.05 4.97
CA THR A 75 5.93 -12.45 5.82
C THR A 75 6.72 -11.44 5.00
N VAL A 76 6.67 -10.18 5.39
CA VAL A 76 7.40 -9.10 4.73
C VAL A 76 8.48 -8.55 5.64
N ALA A 77 9.61 -8.18 5.06
CA ALA A 77 10.66 -7.46 5.78
C ALA A 77 10.16 -6.06 6.15
N ALA A 78 10.31 -5.68 7.41
CA ALA A 78 10.00 -4.35 7.88
C ALA A 78 11.18 -3.82 8.73
N ALA A 79 11.24 -2.51 8.95
CA ALA A 79 12.34 -1.85 9.68
C ALA A 79 12.53 -2.40 11.12
N GLN A 80 11.46 -2.92 11.74
CA GLN A 80 11.47 -3.47 13.09
C GLN A 80 11.55 -5.01 13.11
N GLY A 81 11.91 -5.64 11.99
CA GLY A 81 11.95 -7.10 11.82
C GLY A 81 10.82 -7.62 10.93
N PRO A 82 10.83 -8.93 10.62
CA PRO A 82 9.82 -9.55 9.78
C PRO A 82 8.41 -9.39 10.37
N ARG A 83 7.46 -8.95 9.54
CA ARG A 83 6.06 -8.82 9.91
C ARG A 83 5.23 -9.87 9.18
N ARG A 84 4.43 -10.61 9.93
CA ARG A 84 3.41 -11.51 9.40
C ARG A 84 2.13 -10.73 9.16
N ILE A 85 1.50 -10.98 8.03
CA ILE A 85 0.25 -10.35 7.62
C ILE A 85 -0.64 -11.45 7.05
N ILE A 86 -1.89 -11.50 7.47
CA ILE A 86 -2.88 -12.46 6.97
C ILE A 86 -3.79 -11.73 5.99
N TYR A 87 -3.82 -12.18 4.74
CA TYR A 87 -4.71 -11.65 3.71
C TYR A 87 -5.81 -12.67 3.40
N THR A 88 -7.05 -12.17 3.22
CA THR A 88 -8.18 -12.95 2.73
C THR A 88 -8.68 -12.33 1.45
N GLY A 89 -8.92 -13.16 0.43
CA GLY A 89 -9.33 -12.70 -0.89
C GLY A 89 -9.74 -13.83 -1.84
N ALA A 90 -9.95 -13.49 -3.10
CA ALA A 90 -10.20 -14.43 -4.18
C ALA A 90 -8.89 -14.79 -4.91
N LEU A 91 -8.68 -16.07 -5.20
CA LEU A 91 -7.54 -16.50 -6.02
C LEU A 91 -7.63 -15.92 -7.43
N LEU A 92 -6.51 -15.42 -7.92
CA LEU A 92 -6.44 -14.81 -9.23
C LEU A 92 -6.45 -15.86 -10.36
N TRP A 93 -5.80 -17.01 -10.15
CA TRP A 93 -5.72 -18.05 -11.17
C TRP A 93 -7.09 -18.53 -11.72
N PRO A 94 -8.07 -18.93 -10.88
CA PRO A 94 -9.39 -19.31 -11.38
C PRO A 94 -10.11 -18.18 -12.12
N LEU A 95 -9.91 -16.92 -11.69
CA LEU A 95 -10.49 -15.75 -12.36
C LEU A 95 -9.92 -15.58 -13.77
N LEU A 96 -8.61 -15.75 -13.94
CA LEU A 96 -7.94 -15.67 -15.24
C LEU A 96 -8.38 -16.81 -16.14
N GLN A 97 -8.48 -18.05 -15.64
CA GLN A 97 -8.97 -19.18 -16.41
C GLN A 97 -10.41 -18.94 -16.88
N ALA A 98 -11.28 -18.43 -16.02
CA ALA A 98 -12.66 -18.07 -16.37
C ALA A 98 -12.75 -16.90 -17.37
N ALA A 99 -11.73 -16.04 -17.46
CA ALA A 99 -11.65 -14.97 -18.45
C ALA A 99 -11.17 -15.45 -19.83
N ALA A 100 -10.79 -16.72 -19.95
CA ALA A 100 -10.35 -17.38 -21.16
C ALA A 100 -9.24 -16.61 -21.89
N PRO A 101 -7.98 -16.70 -21.43
CA PRO A 101 -6.84 -16.09 -22.10
C PRO A 101 -6.76 -16.52 -23.57
N VAL A 102 -6.36 -15.58 -24.43
CA VAL A 102 -6.23 -15.82 -25.86
C VAL A 102 -4.81 -16.28 -26.16
N ASP A 103 -4.64 -17.59 -26.32
CA ASP A 103 -3.36 -18.17 -26.66
C ASP A 103 -3.01 -17.97 -28.14
N ALA A 104 -1.74 -17.77 -28.44
CA ALA A 104 -1.23 -17.84 -29.79
C ALA A 104 -1.29 -19.31 -30.32
N PRO A 105 -1.39 -19.54 -31.62
CA PRO A 105 -1.26 -20.87 -32.16
C PRO A 105 0.10 -21.49 -31.78
N GLY A 106 0.08 -22.66 -31.14
CA GLY A 106 1.31 -23.35 -30.73
C GLY A 106 1.12 -24.14 -29.43
N HIS A 107 2.23 -24.69 -28.93
CA HIS A 107 2.23 -25.46 -27.69
C HIS A 107 2.61 -24.59 -26.50
N ALA A 108 1.94 -24.78 -25.36
CA ALA A 108 2.26 -24.16 -24.07
C ALA A 108 2.29 -22.62 -24.08
N THR A 109 1.48 -21.98 -24.91
CA THR A 109 1.49 -20.51 -25.05
C THR A 109 0.88 -19.80 -23.86
N GLN A 110 0.04 -20.47 -23.05
CA GLN A 110 -0.49 -19.86 -21.82
C GLN A 110 0.60 -19.46 -20.84
N HIS A 111 1.78 -20.09 -20.87
CA HIS A 111 2.90 -19.71 -20.00
C HIS A 111 3.67 -18.47 -20.47
N GLN A 112 3.37 -17.98 -21.69
CA GLN A 112 3.93 -16.76 -22.23
C GLN A 112 3.16 -15.51 -21.74
N HIS A 113 1.97 -15.70 -21.20
CA HIS A 113 1.19 -14.59 -20.68
C HIS A 113 1.81 -13.97 -19.43
N VAL A 114 1.76 -12.66 -19.41
CA VAL A 114 2.12 -11.83 -18.27
C VAL A 114 0.90 -11.02 -17.85
N LEU A 115 0.66 -11.00 -16.58
CA LEU A 115 -0.36 -10.18 -15.98
C LEU A 115 0.25 -8.85 -15.53
N MET A 116 -0.31 -7.73 -15.96
CA MET A 116 0.00 -6.40 -15.47
C MET A 116 -1.08 -5.95 -14.52
N ALA A 117 -0.77 -5.90 -13.22
CA ALA A 117 -1.66 -5.37 -12.20
C ALA A 117 -1.33 -3.91 -11.92
N ARG A 118 -2.35 -3.05 -11.90
CA ARG A 118 -2.20 -1.60 -11.72
C ARG A 118 -3.09 -1.08 -10.61
N GLY A 119 -2.52 -0.27 -9.72
CA GLY A 119 -3.22 0.49 -8.70
C GLY A 119 -3.84 1.78 -9.26
N SER A 120 -4.76 2.37 -8.51
CA SER A 120 -5.39 3.65 -8.85
C SER A 120 -4.39 4.82 -8.91
N ASP A 121 -3.26 4.69 -8.22
CA ASP A 121 -2.13 5.64 -8.23
C ASP A 121 -1.21 5.50 -9.45
N GLY A 122 -1.48 4.50 -10.31
CA GLY A 122 -0.68 4.18 -11.50
C GLY A 122 0.49 3.23 -11.24
N TYR A 123 0.77 2.85 -9.98
CA TYR A 123 1.76 1.83 -9.68
C TYR A 123 1.38 0.50 -10.36
N ALA A 124 2.33 -0.12 -11.02
CA ALA A 124 2.06 -1.34 -11.78
C ALA A 124 3.16 -2.39 -11.57
N VAL A 125 2.75 -3.65 -11.53
CA VAL A 125 3.65 -4.79 -11.40
C VAL A 125 3.29 -5.89 -12.39
N ALA A 126 4.28 -6.70 -12.75
CA ALA A 126 4.10 -7.86 -13.60
C ALA A 126 4.13 -9.15 -12.77
N VAL A 127 3.25 -10.10 -13.12
CA VAL A 127 3.25 -11.47 -12.59
C VAL A 127 3.10 -12.42 -13.77
N ALA A 128 4.00 -13.39 -13.89
CA ALA A 128 3.90 -14.39 -14.95
C ALA A 128 2.80 -15.41 -14.65
N PHE A 129 2.10 -15.89 -15.68
CA PHE A 129 1.09 -16.94 -15.53
C PHE A 129 1.68 -18.20 -14.91
N GLY A 130 2.92 -18.58 -15.29
CA GLY A 130 3.59 -19.74 -14.73
C GLY A 130 3.82 -19.70 -13.22
N GLU A 131 3.84 -18.52 -12.61
CA GLU A 131 3.92 -18.41 -11.15
C GLU A 131 2.62 -18.87 -10.46
N MET A 132 1.48 -18.71 -11.13
CA MET A 132 0.15 -19.00 -10.56
C MET A 132 -0.36 -20.38 -10.97
N ASP A 133 0.15 -20.95 -12.04
CA ASP A 133 -0.29 -22.25 -12.56
C ASP A 133 -0.01 -23.35 -11.52
N PRO A 134 -1.05 -24.10 -11.06
CA PRO A 134 -0.89 -25.18 -10.08
C PRO A 134 0.02 -26.32 -10.55
N HIS A 135 0.24 -26.47 -11.87
CA HIS A 135 1.15 -27.47 -12.43
C HIS A 135 2.62 -27.01 -12.45
N LEU A 136 2.89 -25.73 -12.13
CA LEU A 136 4.23 -25.14 -12.05
C LEU A 136 4.52 -24.68 -10.62
N GLU A 137 4.59 -23.35 -10.37
CA GLU A 137 4.86 -22.85 -9.01
C GLU A 137 3.65 -22.89 -8.09
N GLY A 138 2.45 -22.74 -8.62
CA GLY A 138 1.20 -22.79 -7.87
C GLY A 138 1.06 -21.69 -6.81
N LYS A 139 1.69 -20.53 -7.02
CA LYS A 139 1.57 -19.40 -6.08
C LYS A 139 0.11 -18.98 -5.92
N GLN A 140 -0.32 -18.86 -4.70
CA GLN A 140 -1.65 -18.41 -4.35
C GLN A 140 -1.77 -16.87 -4.45
N VAL A 141 -1.54 -16.33 -5.64
CA VAL A 141 -1.74 -14.89 -5.89
C VAL A 141 -3.21 -14.57 -5.74
N LEU A 142 -3.55 -13.55 -4.96
CA LEU A 142 -4.95 -13.20 -4.71
C LEU A 142 -5.23 -11.71 -4.86
N ILE A 143 -6.49 -11.44 -5.15
CA ILE A 143 -7.11 -10.13 -4.98
C ILE A 143 -7.70 -10.11 -3.57
N ALA A 144 -6.93 -9.57 -2.63
CA ALA A 144 -7.31 -9.49 -1.22
C ALA A 144 -8.31 -8.35 -1.00
N TYR A 145 -9.32 -8.62 -0.19
CA TYR A 145 -10.32 -7.65 0.27
C TYR A 145 -10.37 -7.53 1.80
N ALA A 146 -9.57 -8.33 2.53
CA ALA A 146 -9.38 -8.19 3.97
C ALA A 146 -7.92 -8.45 4.36
N MET A 147 -7.47 -7.83 5.45
CA MET A 147 -6.13 -7.93 6.02
C MET A 147 -6.25 -8.03 7.55
N ASP A 148 -5.61 -9.04 8.15
CA ASP A 148 -5.63 -9.33 9.59
C ASP A 148 -7.09 -9.37 10.15
N GLY A 149 -8.01 -9.93 9.36
CA GLY A 149 -9.43 -10.05 9.70
C GLY A 149 -10.26 -8.78 9.51
N LEU A 150 -9.67 -7.68 9.09
CA LEU A 150 -10.37 -6.42 8.85
C LEU A 150 -10.56 -6.16 7.35
N PRO A 151 -11.71 -5.62 6.93
CA PRO A 151 -11.93 -5.25 5.54
C PRO A 151 -10.90 -4.22 5.06
N LEU A 152 -10.41 -4.39 3.84
CA LEU A 152 -9.61 -3.37 3.17
C LEU A 152 -10.52 -2.29 2.57
N PRO A 153 -10.09 -1.02 2.54
CA PRO A 153 -10.85 0.05 1.90
C PRO A 153 -10.96 -0.13 0.38
N ALA A 154 -9.98 -0.81 -0.22
CA ALA A 154 -9.97 -1.19 -1.63
C ALA A 154 -9.24 -2.52 -1.81
N PRO A 155 -9.53 -3.28 -2.90
CA PRO A 155 -8.83 -4.52 -3.18
C PRO A 155 -7.32 -4.31 -3.35
N ARG A 156 -6.56 -5.36 -3.04
CA ARG A 156 -5.11 -5.36 -3.14
C ARG A 156 -4.64 -6.61 -3.84
N LEU A 157 -3.68 -6.47 -4.78
CA LEU A 157 -2.95 -7.62 -5.26
C LEU A 157 -1.97 -8.09 -4.18
N VAL A 158 -1.96 -9.37 -3.89
CA VAL A 158 -1.00 -10.01 -2.97
C VAL A 158 -0.31 -11.15 -3.68
N VAL A 159 1.03 -11.10 -3.71
CA VAL A 159 1.90 -12.14 -4.29
C VAL A 159 2.66 -12.80 -3.15
N PRO A 160 2.24 -13.98 -2.70
CA PRO A 160 2.92 -14.70 -1.62
C PRO A 160 4.34 -15.11 -2.02
N GLY A 161 5.23 -15.18 -1.03
CA GLY A 161 6.63 -15.58 -1.23
C GLY A 161 7.58 -14.42 -1.55
N ASP A 162 7.09 -13.22 -1.79
CA ASP A 162 7.94 -12.05 -1.92
C ASP A 162 8.48 -11.62 -0.55
N SER A 163 9.80 -11.48 -0.44
CA SER A 163 10.44 -11.02 0.79
C SER A 163 10.10 -9.59 1.17
N HIS A 164 9.74 -8.79 0.17
CA HIS A 164 9.33 -7.40 0.30
C HIS A 164 8.00 -7.22 -0.43
N GLY A 165 7.12 -6.37 0.09
CA GLY A 165 5.80 -6.14 -0.49
C GLY A 165 5.81 -5.35 -1.82
N ALA A 166 6.92 -5.40 -2.59
CA ALA A 166 7.07 -4.61 -3.83
C ALA A 166 6.05 -4.98 -4.92
N ARG A 167 5.56 -6.22 -4.95
CA ARG A 167 4.50 -6.63 -5.88
C ARG A 167 3.09 -6.61 -5.26
N ALA A 168 2.94 -6.13 -4.04
CA ALA A 168 1.64 -5.88 -3.44
C ALA A 168 1.09 -4.53 -3.96
N VAL A 169 0.15 -4.60 -4.90
CA VAL A 169 -0.48 -3.39 -5.46
C VAL A 169 -1.65 -2.97 -4.58
N HIS A 170 -1.52 -1.80 -3.98
CA HIS A 170 -2.60 -1.20 -3.20
C HIS A 170 -3.66 -0.60 -4.14
N ASP A 171 -4.89 -0.50 -3.65
CA ASP A 171 -6.00 0.13 -4.38
C ASP A 171 -6.06 -0.37 -5.84
N LEU A 172 -6.05 -1.72 -5.98
CA LEU A 172 -6.00 -2.40 -7.26
C LEU A 172 -7.19 -1.97 -8.13
N ALA A 173 -6.88 -1.37 -9.28
CA ALA A 173 -7.87 -0.83 -10.20
C ALA A 173 -8.00 -1.63 -11.49
N ALA A 174 -6.91 -2.23 -11.97
CA ALA A 174 -6.91 -2.96 -13.23
C ALA A 174 -5.93 -4.14 -13.22
N ILE A 175 -6.29 -5.15 -13.98
CA ILE A 175 -5.49 -6.32 -14.33
C ILE A 175 -5.58 -6.49 -15.83
N GLU A 176 -4.43 -6.45 -16.51
CA GLU A 176 -4.32 -6.61 -17.95
C GLU A 176 -3.50 -7.85 -18.28
N VAL A 177 -4.05 -8.76 -19.07
CA VAL A 177 -3.32 -9.94 -19.59
C VAL A 177 -2.63 -9.57 -20.90
N ARG A 178 -1.35 -9.87 -21.01
CA ARG A 178 -0.50 -9.61 -22.18
C ARG A 178 0.19 -10.86 -22.66
#